data_248c183f6290728194a4002da49eb2d8
#
_entry.id   248c183f6290728194a4002da49eb2d8
#
_cell.length_a   1.000
_cell.length_b   1.000
_cell.length_c   1.000
_cell.angle_alpha   90.00
_cell.angle_beta   90.00
_cell.angle_gamma   90.00
#
_symmetry.space_group_name_H-M   'P 1'
#
loop_
_entity.id
_entity.type
_entity.pdbx_description
1 polymer ?
#
loop_
_entity_poly.entity_id
_entity_poly.type
_entity_poly.pdbx_seq_one_letter_code
_entity_poly.pdbx_strand_id
1 'polypeptide(L)'
;MVELLVYRTLRLRRVPLMNIVIATIGMSILLQNGALQVWGSEPMVYPKLFATAVYHLGPAAVSPQSVWIVVLGITLVVLLQAFLKFTRTGLALQAAAQDPETAQLMGINLTRCTALTFAVAGAMAGAAGVLLGSLFFASFNMGFLPGIKAFVAATLGGLGSIGGALLGGIVFGLIETFSARWLSSGYRDAVGMAILIVILLAFPQGLIGLFKRRR
;
A
#
# COMPACT_ATOMS: atom_id res chain seq x y z
N MET A 1 -7.58 -14.40 7.78
CA MET A 1 -8.83 -14.35 8.56
C MET A 1 -9.87 -13.41 7.92
N VAL A 2 -9.55 -12.16 7.61
CA VAL A 2 -10.49 -11.19 6.98
C VAL A 2 -11.09 -11.72 5.68
N GLU A 3 -10.29 -12.35 4.82
CA GLU A 3 -10.76 -12.97 3.58
C GLU A 3 -11.80 -14.08 3.83
N LEU A 4 -11.53 -14.96 4.79
CA LEU A 4 -12.41 -16.09 5.10
C LEU A 4 -13.75 -15.65 5.71
N LEU A 5 -13.74 -14.68 6.61
CA LEU A 5 -14.90 -14.24 7.35
C LEU A 5 -15.79 -13.29 6.54
N VAL A 6 -15.18 -12.34 5.81
CA VAL A 6 -15.91 -11.28 5.12
C VAL A 6 -16.01 -11.55 3.62
N TYR A 7 -14.88 -11.62 2.93
CA TYR A 7 -14.85 -11.61 1.48
C TYR A 7 -15.46 -12.88 0.87
N ARG A 8 -15.09 -14.05 1.40
CA ARG A 8 -15.61 -15.35 0.93
C ARG A 8 -17.13 -15.44 1.12
N THR A 9 -17.63 -15.01 2.28
CA THR A 9 -19.05 -15.06 2.59
C THR A 9 -19.86 -14.12 1.70
N LEU A 10 -19.38 -12.89 1.45
CA LEU A 10 -20.03 -11.91 0.60
C LEU A 10 -19.99 -12.32 -0.88
N ARG A 11 -18.87 -12.90 -1.35
CA ARG A 11 -18.75 -13.38 -2.72
C ARG A 11 -19.68 -14.55 -3.01
N LEU A 12 -19.83 -15.49 -2.07
CA LEU A 12 -20.79 -16.60 -2.21
C LEU A 12 -22.23 -16.13 -2.31
N ARG A 13 -22.56 -15.00 -1.71
CA ARG A 13 -23.90 -14.39 -1.76
C ARG A 13 -24.15 -13.50 -2.98
N ARG A 14 -23.19 -13.37 -3.93
CA ARG A 14 -23.26 -12.51 -5.12
C ARG A 14 -23.69 -11.07 -4.80
N VAL A 15 -23.18 -10.52 -3.71
CA VAL A 15 -23.56 -9.19 -3.21
C VAL A 15 -22.98 -8.10 -4.11
N PRO A 16 -23.66 -6.97 -4.34
CA PRO A 16 -23.14 -5.83 -5.10
C PRO A 16 -21.78 -5.34 -4.56
N LEU A 17 -20.92 -4.84 -5.45
CA LEU A 17 -19.58 -4.34 -5.09
C LEU A 17 -19.61 -3.31 -3.97
N MET A 18 -20.64 -2.47 -3.92
CA MET A 18 -20.81 -1.45 -2.89
C MET A 18 -20.86 -2.05 -1.47
N ASN A 19 -21.55 -3.18 -1.30
CA ASN A 19 -21.65 -3.84 -0.01
C ASN A 19 -20.31 -4.46 0.43
N ILE A 20 -19.47 -4.88 -0.51
CA ILE A 20 -18.13 -5.36 -0.23
C ILE A 20 -17.25 -4.21 0.29
N VAL A 21 -17.35 -3.02 -0.31
CA VAL A 21 -16.63 -1.82 0.14
C VAL A 21 -17.05 -1.44 1.56
N ILE A 22 -18.37 -1.40 1.83
CA ILE A 22 -18.89 -1.09 3.17
C ILE A 22 -18.39 -2.11 4.20
N ALA A 23 -18.44 -3.41 3.86
CA ALA A 23 -17.97 -4.47 4.74
C ALA A 23 -16.46 -4.38 5.03
N THR A 24 -15.63 -4.00 4.05
CA THR A 24 -14.20 -3.81 4.27
C THR A 24 -13.89 -2.61 5.15
N ILE A 25 -14.63 -1.52 5.01
CA ILE A 25 -14.53 -0.35 5.92
C ILE A 25 -14.95 -0.76 7.34
N GLY A 26 -16.09 -1.44 7.49
CA GLY A 26 -16.55 -1.94 8.79
C GLY A 26 -15.53 -2.86 9.46
N MET A 27 -14.89 -3.76 8.69
CA MET A 27 -13.84 -4.64 9.20
C MET A 27 -12.58 -3.86 9.61
N SER A 28 -12.22 -2.81 8.88
CA SER A 28 -11.11 -1.92 9.24
C SER A 28 -11.36 -1.24 10.58
N ILE A 29 -12.57 -0.69 10.78
CA ILE A 29 -12.98 -0.05 12.03
C ILE A 29 -12.98 -1.06 13.18
N LEU A 30 -13.47 -2.28 12.95
CA LEU A 30 -13.48 -3.34 13.93
C LEU A 30 -12.06 -3.72 14.36
N LEU A 31 -11.14 -3.88 13.41
CA LEU A 31 -9.75 -4.20 13.70
C LEU A 31 -9.04 -3.06 14.44
N GLN A 32 -9.29 -1.80 14.09
CA GLN A 32 -8.74 -0.63 14.78
C GLN A 32 -9.22 -0.57 16.22
N ASN A 33 -10.52 -0.71 16.46
CA ASN A 33 -11.09 -0.71 17.80
C ASN A 33 -10.69 -1.96 18.62
N GLY A 34 -10.55 -3.11 17.96
CA GLY A 34 -10.00 -4.31 18.58
C GLY A 34 -8.55 -4.10 19.02
N ALA A 35 -7.72 -3.48 18.20
CA ALA A 35 -6.36 -3.13 18.57
C ALA A 35 -6.33 -2.12 19.73
N LEU A 36 -7.21 -1.12 19.73
CA LEU A 36 -7.35 -0.16 20.81
C LEU A 36 -7.69 -0.83 22.15
N GLN A 37 -8.57 -1.83 22.14
CA GLN A 37 -8.95 -2.58 23.35
C GLN A 37 -7.83 -3.46 23.88
N VAL A 38 -7.01 -4.07 23.00
CA VAL A 38 -5.95 -5.00 23.38
C VAL A 38 -4.67 -4.28 23.80
N TRP A 39 -4.26 -3.24 23.07
CA TRP A 39 -2.99 -2.52 23.28
C TRP A 39 -3.16 -1.14 23.90
N GLY A 40 -4.39 -0.63 24.04
CA GLY A 40 -4.67 0.69 24.58
C GLY A 40 -4.53 1.82 23.56
N SER A 41 -4.75 3.06 24.05
CA SER A 41 -4.72 4.27 23.22
C SER A 41 -3.35 4.94 23.17
N GLU A 42 -2.45 4.57 24.08
CA GLU A 42 -1.15 5.23 24.16
C GLU A 42 -0.20 4.80 23.04
N PRO A 43 0.44 5.75 22.35
CA PRO A 43 1.42 5.44 21.32
C PRO A 43 2.64 4.77 21.93
N MET A 44 2.97 3.57 21.45
CA MET A 44 4.16 2.85 21.90
C MET A 44 5.38 3.28 21.09
N VAL A 45 6.47 3.55 21.81
CA VAL A 45 7.76 3.84 21.20
C VAL A 45 8.43 2.54 20.80
N TYR A 46 8.68 2.35 19.52
CA TYR A 46 9.47 1.21 19.05
C TYR A 46 10.96 1.44 19.36
N PRO A 47 11.67 0.44 19.88
CA PRO A 47 13.11 0.56 20.04
C PRO A 47 13.74 0.80 18.65
N LYS A 48 14.69 1.73 18.60
CA LYS A 48 15.42 2.01 17.36
C LYS A 48 16.18 0.75 16.94
N LEU A 49 15.75 0.15 15.83
CA LEU A 49 16.33 -1.09 15.32
C LEU A 49 17.73 -0.92 14.76
N PHE A 50 18.14 0.33 14.43
CA PHE A 50 19.41 0.64 13.80
C PHE A 50 20.15 1.74 14.56
N ALA A 51 21.49 1.78 14.40
CA ALA A 51 22.37 2.69 15.10
C ALA A 51 21.94 4.16 15.02
N THR A 52 22.07 4.87 16.14
CA THR A 52 21.67 6.27 16.30
C THR A 52 22.62 7.29 15.66
N ALA A 53 23.71 6.82 15.03
CA ALA A 53 24.68 7.71 14.40
C ALA A 53 24.04 8.41 13.19
N VAL A 54 23.95 9.73 13.25
CA VAL A 54 23.49 10.54 12.12
C VAL A 54 24.68 10.76 11.18
N TYR A 55 24.55 10.33 9.94
CA TYR A 55 25.56 10.61 8.91
C TYR A 55 25.30 11.99 8.31
N HIS A 56 26.27 12.88 8.49
CA HIS A 56 26.26 14.18 7.85
C HIS A 56 26.89 14.07 6.45
N LEU A 57 26.05 14.11 5.42
CA LEU A 57 26.49 14.22 4.02
C LEU A 57 26.35 15.69 3.60
N GLY A 58 27.35 16.50 3.95
CA GLY A 58 27.31 17.95 3.73
C GLY A 58 26.23 18.64 4.56
N PRO A 59 25.36 19.47 3.96
CA PRO A 59 24.26 20.16 4.68
C PRO A 59 23.07 19.26 5.02
N ALA A 60 23.05 18.01 4.54
CA ALA A 60 21.96 17.07 4.77
C ALA A 60 22.32 16.08 5.89
N ALA A 61 21.47 16.03 6.93
CA ALA A 61 21.55 15.03 7.99
C ALA A 61 20.62 13.85 7.63
N VAL A 62 21.21 12.69 7.33
CA VAL A 62 20.44 11.49 6.99
C VAL A 62 20.55 10.49 8.13
N SER A 63 19.40 10.06 8.67
CA SER A 63 19.39 8.99 9.66
C SER A 63 19.58 7.63 8.98
N PRO A 64 20.46 6.76 9.51
CA PRO A 64 20.64 5.40 8.96
C PRO A 64 19.34 4.63 8.86
N GLN A 65 18.43 4.86 9.79
CA GLN A 65 17.12 4.23 9.84
C GLN A 65 16.29 4.54 8.59
N SER A 66 16.29 5.79 8.12
CA SER A 66 15.58 6.16 6.88
C SER A 66 16.15 5.47 5.64
N VAL A 67 17.47 5.31 5.58
CA VAL A 67 18.14 4.59 4.49
C VAL A 67 17.73 3.11 4.49
N TRP A 68 17.74 2.46 5.65
CA TRP A 68 17.33 1.08 5.77
C TRP A 68 15.86 0.86 5.40
N ILE A 69 14.97 1.78 5.77
CA ILE A 69 13.55 1.72 5.39
C ILE A 69 13.40 1.76 3.86
N VAL A 70 14.11 2.65 3.20
CA VAL A 70 14.08 2.75 1.73
C VAL A 70 14.63 1.47 1.08
N VAL A 71 15.78 0.97 1.54
CA VAL A 71 16.41 -0.26 1.01
C VAL A 71 15.48 -1.46 1.21
N LEU A 72 14.95 -1.64 2.41
CA LEU A 72 14.02 -2.74 2.70
C LEU A 72 12.71 -2.59 1.93
N GLY A 73 12.17 -1.37 1.79
CA GLY A 73 10.98 -1.10 0.99
C GLY A 73 11.18 -1.47 -0.48
N ILE A 74 12.29 -1.04 -1.08
CA ILE A 74 12.63 -1.42 -2.47
C ILE A 74 12.81 -2.94 -2.59
N THR A 75 13.51 -3.55 -1.64
CA THR A 75 13.71 -5.01 -1.63
C THR A 75 12.39 -5.77 -1.60
N LEU A 76 11.45 -5.36 -0.74
CA LEU A 76 10.10 -5.96 -0.67
C LEU A 76 9.35 -5.84 -2.00
N VAL A 77 9.41 -4.68 -2.65
CA VAL A 77 8.77 -4.46 -3.96
C VAL A 77 9.41 -5.34 -5.03
N VAL A 78 10.74 -5.44 -5.07
CA VAL A 78 11.46 -6.30 -6.01
C VAL A 78 11.12 -7.78 -5.78
N LEU A 79 11.08 -8.23 -4.53
CA LEU A 79 10.68 -9.58 -4.18
C LEU A 79 9.24 -9.89 -4.62
N LEU A 80 8.31 -8.95 -4.38
CA LEU A 80 6.93 -9.10 -4.83
C LEU A 80 6.84 -9.19 -6.36
N GLN A 81 7.57 -8.32 -7.07
CA GLN A 81 7.59 -8.34 -8.52
C GLN A 81 8.21 -9.63 -9.07
N ALA A 82 9.29 -10.11 -8.45
CA ALA A 82 9.92 -11.38 -8.80
C ALA A 82 8.97 -12.55 -8.53
N PHE A 83 8.30 -12.57 -7.37
CA PHE A 83 7.29 -13.57 -7.05
C PHE A 83 6.18 -13.61 -8.11
N LEU A 84 5.60 -12.47 -8.46
CA LEU A 84 4.51 -12.42 -9.44
C LEU A 84 4.97 -12.79 -10.86
N LYS A 85 6.21 -12.46 -11.25
CA LYS A 85 6.71 -12.68 -12.61
C LYS A 85 7.29 -14.09 -12.83
N PHE A 86 7.97 -14.64 -11.82
CA PHE A 86 8.76 -15.86 -12.00
C PHE A 86 8.14 -17.11 -11.35
N THR A 87 7.09 -16.96 -10.51
CA THR A 87 6.45 -18.13 -9.91
C THR A 87 5.16 -18.54 -10.64
N ARG A 88 4.88 -19.84 -10.69
CA ARG A 88 3.62 -20.36 -11.27
C ARG A 88 2.39 -19.81 -10.56
N THR A 89 2.47 -19.66 -9.24
CA THR A 89 1.41 -19.06 -8.44
C THR A 89 1.21 -17.57 -8.77
N GLY A 90 2.30 -16.81 -8.94
CA GLY A 90 2.25 -15.42 -9.33
C GLY A 90 1.62 -15.22 -10.73
N LEU A 91 1.98 -16.08 -11.69
CA LEU A 91 1.37 -16.06 -13.03
C LEU A 91 -0.13 -16.39 -12.98
N ALA A 92 -0.53 -17.37 -12.16
CA ALA A 92 -1.93 -17.70 -11.95
C ALA A 92 -2.72 -16.54 -11.31
N LEU A 93 -2.10 -15.81 -10.37
CA LEU A 93 -2.71 -14.60 -9.78
C LEU A 93 -2.90 -13.50 -10.82
N GLN A 94 -1.92 -13.29 -11.70
CA GLN A 94 -2.03 -12.30 -12.78
C GLN A 94 -3.10 -12.67 -13.80
N ALA A 95 -3.16 -13.93 -14.22
CA ALA A 95 -4.19 -14.45 -15.13
C ALA A 95 -5.60 -14.28 -14.52
N ALA A 96 -5.78 -14.65 -13.25
CA ALA A 96 -7.04 -14.50 -12.53
C ALA A 96 -7.45 -13.02 -12.34
N ALA A 97 -6.51 -12.10 -12.31
CA ALA A 97 -6.77 -10.66 -12.20
C ALA A 97 -7.15 -10.02 -13.55
N GLN A 98 -6.65 -10.57 -14.67
CA GLN A 98 -6.96 -10.06 -16.00
C GLN A 98 -8.33 -10.54 -16.48
N ASP A 99 -8.58 -11.83 -16.43
CA ASP A 99 -9.84 -12.45 -16.82
C ASP A 99 -10.17 -13.64 -15.90
N PRO A 100 -11.02 -13.40 -14.88
CA PRO A 100 -11.39 -14.44 -13.94
C PRO A 100 -12.15 -15.63 -14.58
N GLU A 101 -12.95 -15.36 -15.61
CA GLU A 101 -13.76 -16.39 -16.25
C GLU A 101 -12.88 -17.34 -17.08
N THR A 102 -12.04 -16.78 -17.94
CA THR A 102 -11.09 -17.57 -18.72
C THR A 102 -10.10 -18.31 -17.84
N ALA A 103 -9.62 -17.69 -16.75
CA ALA A 103 -8.72 -18.36 -15.79
C ALA A 103 -9.37 -19.60 -15.13
N GLN A 104 -10.66 -19.55 -14.82
CA GLN A 104 -11.39 -20.72 -14.30
C GLN A 104 -11.49 -21.83 -15.34
N LEU A 105 -11.76 -21.51 -16.59
CA LEU A 105 -11.82 -22.48 -17.67
C LEU A 105 -10.47 -23.19 -17.90
N MET A 106 -9.37 -22.49 -17.62
CA MET A 106 -8.00 -23.05 -17.65
C MET A 106 -7.64 -23.81 -16.36
N GLY A 107 -8.58 -24.05 -15.46
CA GLY A 107 -8.38 -24.82 -14.23
C GLY A 107 -7.81 -24.03 -13.04
N ILE A 108 -7.72 -22.71 -13.11
CA ILE A 108 -7.23 -21.88 -12.01
C ILE A 108 -8.33 -21.71 -10.95
N ASN A 109 -8.01 -22.09 -9.71
CA ASN A 109 -8.94 -21.95 -8.60
C ASN A 109 -8.93 -20.50 -8.06
N LEU A 110 -9.96 -19.71 -8.43
CA LEU A 110 -10.07 -18.30 -8.01
C LEU A 110 -10.12 -18.10 -6.49
N THR A 111 -10.69 -19.06 -5.75
CA THR A 111 -10.75 -18.94 -4.28
C THR A 111 -9.35 -19.00 -3.68
N ARG A 112 -8.50 -19.91 -4.18
CA ARG A 112 -7.08 -19.99 -3.76
C ARG A 112 -6.31 -18.76 -4.18
N CYS A 113 -6.52 -18.24 -5.39
CA CYS A 113 -5.89 -17.01 -5.87
C CYS A 113 -6.26 -15.82 -4.99
N THR A 114 -7.54 -15.64 -4.65
CA THR A 114 -7.99 -14.56 -3.77
C THR A 114 -7.35 -14.68 -2.38
N ALA A 115 -7.36 -15.88 -1.78
CA ALA A 115 -6.75 -16.11 -0.47
C ALA A 115 -5.25 -15.80 -0.47
N LEU A 116 -4.52 -16.22 -1.51
CA LEU A 116 -3.09 -15.90 -1.67
C LEU A 116 -2.84 -14.40 -1.86
N THR A 117 -3.67 -13.71 -2.64
CA THR A 117 -3.58 -12.25 -2.81
C THR A 117 -3.71 -11.54 -1.46
N PHE A 118 -4.71 -11.90 -0.64
CA PHE A 118 -4.87 -11.34 0.69
C PHE A 118 -3.71 -11.70 1.63
N ALA A 119 -3.16 -12.92 1.54
CA ALA A 119 -2.02 -13.33 2.35
C ALA A 119 -0.77 -12.53 1.99
N VAL A 120 -0.47 -12.36 0.69
CA VAL A 120 0.66 -11.56 0.22
C VAL A 120 0.48 -10.09 0.58
N ALA A 121 -0.71 -9.53 0.35
CA ALA A 121 -1.02 -8.14 0.71
C ALA A 121 -0.89 -7.91 2.23
N GLY A 122 -1.38 -8.85 3.05
CA GLY A 122 -1.26 -8.80 4.50
C GLY A 122 0.19 -8.89 4.98
N ALA A 123 1.01 -9.76 4.37
CA ALA A 123 2.43 -9.87 4.67
C ALA A 123 3.19 -8.58 4.32
N MET A 124 2.91 -7.99 3.13
CA MET A 124 3.49 -6.71 2.72
C MET A 124 3.07 -5.57 3.63
N ALA A 125 1.78 -5.50 4.00
CA ALA A 125 1.27 -4.50 4.93
C ALA A 125 1.88 -4.65 6.33
N GLY A 126 2.04 -5.88 6.82
CA GLY A 126 2.72 -6.17 8.09
C GLY A 126 4.19 -5.73 8.08
N ALA A 127 4.93 -6.06 7.02
CA ALA A 127 6.31 -5.62 6.85
C ALA A 127 6.42 -4.09 6.78
N ALA A 128 5.55 -3.43 6.02
CA ALA A 128 5.49 -1.97 5.96
C ALA A 128 5.12 -1.35 7.32
N GLY A 129 4.21 -1.98 8.08
CA GLY A 129 3.83 -1.54 9.41
C GLY A 129 4.99 -1.58 10.41
N VAL A 130 5.82 -2.63 10.38
CA VAL A 130 7.05 -2.71 11.21
C VAL A 130 8.04 -1.62 10.84
N LEU A 131 8.25 -1.36 9.54
CA LEU A 131 9.14 -0.31 9.06
C LEU A 131 8.65 1.08 9.47
N LEU A 132 7.36 1.36 9.29
CA LEU A 132 6.74 2.65 9.65
C LEU A 132 6.66 2.83 11.17
N GLY A 133 6.36 1.77 11.93
CA GLY A 133 6.33 1.81 13.39
C GLY A 133 7.67 2.17 14.01
N SER A 134 8.78 1.84 13.34
CA SER A 134 10.11 2.22 13.78
C SER A 134 10.46 3.71 13.51
N LEU A 135 9.76 4.35 12.57
CA LEU A 135 9.95 5.76 12.21
C LEU A 135 8.97 6.67 12.96
N PHE A 136 7.74 6.19 13.10
CA PHE A 136 6.64 6.84 13.81
C PHE A 136 6.31 6.03 15.06
N PHE A 137 5.50 6.59 15.94
CA PHE A 137 4.99 5.84 17.09
C PHE A 137 3.99 4.76 16.62
N ALA A 138 4.08 3.57 17.19
CA ALA A 138 3.07 2.54 16.94
C ALA A 138 1.77 2.92 17.66
N SER A 139 0.71 3.17 16.90
CA SER A 139 -0.62 3.49 17.40
C SER A 139 -1.68 2.69 16.63
N PHE A 140 -2.84 2.50 17.24
CA PHE A 140 -3.93 1.72 16.66
C PHE A 140 -4.43 2.24 15.30
N ASN A 141 -4.21 3.52 14.98
CA ASN A 141 -4.63 4.17 13.74
C ASN A 141 -3.47 4.53 12.79
N MET A 142 -2.23 4.14 13.10
CA MET A 142 -1.04 4.56 12.35
C MET A 142 -1.06 4.16 10.86
N GLY A 143 -1.87 3.17 10.49
CA GLY A 143 -1.98 2.69 9.10
C GLY A 143 -2.89 3.53 8.21
N PHE A 144 -3.76 4.38 8.76
CA PHE A 144 -4.79 5.09 8.00
C PHE A 144 -4.21 6.12 7.02
N LEU A 145 -3.42 7.07 7.52
CA LEU A 145 -2.80 8.10 6.68
C LEU A 145 -1.81 7.52 5.66
N PRO A 146 -0.86 6.64 6.04
CA PRO A 146 0.00 5.99 5.06
C PRO A 146 -0.78 5.14 4.03
N GLY A 147 -1.89 4.52 4.43
CA GLY A 147 -2.76 3.77 3.53
C GLY A 147 -3.36 4.64 2.44
N ILE A 148 -3.87 5.82 2.78
CA ILE A 148 -4.38 6.79 1.81
C ILE A 148 -3.24 7.27 0.90
N LYS A 149 -2.08 7.63 1.45
CA LYS A 149 -0.92 8.04 0.67
C LYS A 149 -0.43 6.95 -0.29
N ALA A 150 -0.45 5.70 0.15
CA ALA A 150 -0.14 4.55 -0.71
C ALA A 150 -1.15 4.40 -1.87
N PHE A 151 -2.43 4.63 -1.60
CA PHE A 151 -3.46 4.65 -2.65
C PHE A 151 -3.23 5.79 -3.66
N VAL A 152 -2.89 6.99 -3.18
CA VAL A 152 -2.48 8.13 -4.06
C VAL A 152 -1.29 7.75 -4.91
N ALA A 153 -0.25 7.17 -4.32
CA ALA A 153 0.95 6.74 -5.02
C ALA A 153 0.65 5.67 -6.08
N ALA A 154 -0.21 4.70 -5.76
CA ALA A 154 -0.62 3.65 -6.68
C ALA A 154 -1.45 4.18 -7.86
N THR A 155 -2.37 5.13 -7.61
CA THR A 155 -3.17 5.77 -8.66
C THR A 155 -2.30 6.66 -9.55
N LEU A 156 -1.38 7.41 -8.97
CA LEU A 156 -0.40 8.23 -9.68
C LEU A 156 0.47 7.39 -10.61
N GLY A 157 0.95 6.26 -10.11
CA GLY A 157 1.77 5.32 -10.87
C GLY A 157 1.00 4.49 -11.90
N GLY A 158 -0.34 4.45 -11.80
CA GLY A 158 -1.22 3.60 -12.60
C GLY A 158 -1.55 2.29 -11.91
N LEU A 159 -2.85 2.11 -11.59
CA LEU A 159 -3.37 0.90 -10.96
C LEU A 159 -3.06 -0.33 -11.80
N GLY A 160 -2.55 -1.38 -11.15
CA GLY A 160 -2.18 -2.65 -11.81
C GLY A 160 -0.71 -2.76 -12.22
N SER A 161 0.12 -1.73 -12.00
CA SER A 161 1.57 -1.76 -12.27
C SER A 161 2.38 -1.57 -10.99
N ILE A 162 3.10 -2.60 -10.54
CA ILE A 162 3.94 -2.52 -9.34
C ILE A 162 5.07 -1.50 -9.53
N GLY A 163 5.75 -1.54 -10.69
CA GLY A 163 6.80 -0.55 -11.01
C GLY A 163 6.23 0.86 -11.10
N GLY A 164 5.00 1.00 -11.61
CA GLY A 164 4.27 2.25 -11.60
C GLY A 164 4.00 2.78 -10.21
N ALA A 165 3.47 1.95 -9.33
CA ALA A 165 3.19 2.33 -7.95
C ALA A 165 4.47 2.77 -7.20
N LEU A 166 5.61 2.11 -7.45
CA LEU A 166 6.90 2.52 -6.89
C LEU A 166 7.30 3.92 -7.37
N LEU A 167 7.26 4.16 -8.69
CA LEU A 167 7.57 5.48 -9.25
C LEU A 167 6.58 6.54 -8.77
N GLY A 168 5.29 6.20 -8.73
CA GLY A 168 4.25 7.07 -8.19
C GLY A 168 4.51 7.45 -6.74
N GLY A 169 4.97 6.50 -5.92
CA GLY A 169 5.35 6.74 -4.52
C GLY A 169 6.54 7.69 -4.39
N ILE A 170 7.57 7.52 -5.22
CA ILE A 170 8.74 8.41 -5.23
C ILE A 170 8.31 9.83 -5.64
N VAL A 171 7.58 9.96 -6.74
CA VAL A 171 7.08 11.26 -7.23
C VAL A 171 6.19 11.93 -6.19
N PHE A 172 5.26 11.18 -5.60
CA PHE A 172 4.37 11.69 -4.55
C PHE A 172 5.17 12.18 -3.34
N GLY A 173 6.14 11.38 -2.86
CA GLY A 173 6.99 11.77 -1.73
C GLY A 173 7.84 13.02 -2.01
N LEU A 174 8.34 13.19 -3.24
CA LEU A 174 9.03 14.41 -3.65
C LEU A 174 8.09 15.62 -3.61
N ILE A 175 6.92 15.50 -4.21
CA ILE A 175 5.93 16.60 -4.21
C ILE A 175 5.53 16.97 -2.78
N GLU A 176 5.29 15.98 -1.92
CA GLU A 176 4.94 16.20 -0.51
C GLU A 176 6.07 16.92 0.24
N THR A 177 7.33 16.56 -0.01
CA THR A 177 8.50 17.18 0.62
C THR A 177 8.68 18.62 0.14
N PHE A 178 8.55 18.87 -1.16
CA PHE A 178 8.60 20.24 -1.69
C PHE A 178 7.46 21.11 -1.16
N SER A 179 6.25 20.57 -1.09
CA SER A 179 5.09 21.28 -0.56
C SER A 179 5.27 21.70 0.90
N ALA A 180 5.82 20.80 1.73
CA ALA A 180 6.10 21.08 3.14
C ALA A 180 7.10 22.22 3.33
N ARG A 181 8.05 22.39 2.39
CA ARG A 181 9.04 23.46 2.44
C ARG A 181 8.46 24.82 2.04
N TRP A 182 7.54 24.86 1.07
CA TRP A 182 7.04 26.11 0.50
C TRP A 182 5.77 26.62 1.17
N LEU A 183 4.85 25.73 1.57
CA LEU A 183 3.57 26.14 2.14
C LEU A 183 3.55 26.12 3.67
N SER A 184 4.08 25.15 4.31
CA SER A 184 4.17 24.85 5.76
C SER A 184 3.93 23.36 5.99
N SER A 185 4.51 22.81 7.04
CA SER A 185 4.36 21.40 7.40
C SER A 185 2.90 20.99 7.69
N GLY A 186 2.05 21.91 8.15
CA GLY A 186 0.62 21.65 8.44
C GLY A 186 -0.24 21.38 7.20
N TYR A 187 0.16 21.88 6.03
CA TYR A 187 -0.58 21.65 4.77
C TYR A 187 -0.12 20.43 3.98
N ARG A 188 0.86 19.70 4.48
CA ARG A 188 1.45 18.54 3.81
C ARG A 188 0.41 17.50 3.39
N ASP A 189 -0.46 17.12 4.31
CA ASP A 189 -1.51 16.12 4.04
C ASP A 189 -2.62 16.67 3.13
N ALA A 190 -2.98 17.95 3.29
CA ALA A 190 -3.96 18.62 2.43
C ALA A 190 -3.49 18.69 0.97
N VAL A 191 -2.22 18.98 0.74
CA VAL A 191 -1.63 18.97 -0.62
C VAL A 191 -1.66 17.57 -1.21
N GLY A 192 -1.33 16.54 -0.41
CA GLY A 192 -1.43 15.14 -0.85
C GLY A 192 -2.83 14.76 -1.31
N MET A 193 -3.86 15.17 -0.56
CA MET A 193 -5.26 14.95 -0.92
C MET A 193 -5.69 15.75 -2.16
N ALA A 194 -5.27 17.02 -2.27
CA ALA A 194 -5.56 17.84 -3.45
C ALA A 194 -4.95 17.23 -4.72
N ILE A 195 -3.71 16.72 -4.62
CA ILE A 195 -3.06 16.01 -5.73
C ILE A 195 -3.85 14.77 -6.13
N LEU A 196 -4.35 13.98 -5.18
CA LEU A 196 -5.20 12.83 -5.47
C LEU A 196 -6.41 13.24 -6.31
N ILE A 197 -7.12 14.29 -5.88
CA ILE A 197 -8.31 14.79 -6.59
C ILE A 197 -7.96 15.21 -8.01
N VAL A 198 -6.90 16.01 -8.17
CA VAL A 198 -6.44 16.48 -9.48
C VAL A 198 -6.06 15.31 -10.39
N ILE A 199 -5.36 14.29 -9.87
CA ILE A 199 -4.95 13.13 -10.64
C ILE A 199 -6.16 12.31 -11.07
N LEU A 200 -7.10 12.05 -10.17
CA LEU A 200 -8.31 11.28 -10.49
C LEU A 200 -9.16 12.00 -11.56
N LEU A 201 -9.21 13.35 -11.54
CA LEU A 201 -9.94 14.13 -12.52
C LEU A 201 -9.21 14.23 -13.87
N ALA A 202 -7.89 14.47 -13.84
CA ALA A 202 -7.10 14.70 -15.05
C ALA A 202 -6.58 13.41 -15.71
N PHE A 203 -6.21 12.40 -14.91
CA PHE A 203 -5.55 11.17 -15.36
C PHE A 203 -6.12 9.92 -14.68
N PRO A 204 -7.35 9.52 -14.98
CA PRO A 204 -8.00 8.37 -14.32
C PRO A 204 -7.26 7.03 -14.53
N GLN A 205 -6.37 6.94 -15.52
CA GLN A 205 -5.54 5.75 -15.79
C GLN A 205 -4.12 5.83 -15.21
N GLY A 206 -3.80 6.90 -14.46
CA GLY A 206 -2.47 7.17 -13.91
C GLY A 206 -1.44 7.62 -14.97
N LEU A 207 -0.24 8.02 -14.50
CA LEU A 207 0.82 8.53 -15.39
C LEU A 207 1.33 7.49 -16.39
N ILE A 208 1.37 6.21 -16.01
CA ILE A 208 1.82 5.13 -16.92
C ILE A 208 0.79 4.85 -18.01
N GLY A 209 -0.50 5.10 -17.79
CA GLY A 209 -1.52 5.00 -18.81
C GLY A 209 -1.24 5.92 -20.02
N LEU A 210 -0.62 7.06 -19.79
CA LEU A 210 -0.19 7.99 -20.85
C LEU A 210 0.93 7.43 -21.75
N PHE A 211 1.88 6.69 -21.13
CA PHE A 211 2.98 6.08 -21.88
C PHE A 211 2.54 4.85 -22.69
N LYS A 212 1.52 4.12 -22.22
CA LYS A 212 1.01 2.92 -22.90
C LYS A 212 0.11 3.24 -24.10
N ARG A 213 -0.46 4.45 -24.17
CA ARG A 213 -1.32 4.90 -25.26
C ARG A 213 -0.53 5.35 -26.52
N ARG A 214 0.81 5.43 -26.43
CA ARG A 214 1.70 5.81 -27.53
C ARG A 214 2.38 4.60 -28.23
N ARG A 215 2.01 3.38 -27.89
CA ARG A 215 2.39 2.17 -28.60
C ARG A 215 1.12 1.42 -29.05
#